data_bdfe47042884ac4f8993e87e25301d56
#
_entry.id   bdfe47042884ac4f8993e87e25301d56
#
_cell.length_a   1.000
_cell.length_b   1.000
_cell.length_c   1.000
_cell.angle_alpha   90.00
_cell.angle_beta   90.00
_cell.angle_gamma   90.00
#
_symmetry.space_group_name_H-M   'P 1'
#
loop_
_entity.id
_entity.type
_entity.pdbx_description
1 polymer ?
#
loop_
_entity_poly.entity_id
_entity_poly.type
_entity_poly.pdbx_seq_one_letter_code
_entity_poly.pdbx_strand_id
1 'polypeptide(L)'
;MHTNAFVGFAISTFAIYEKLSEEKLLKVAAEELSKEKTMGWFQGRMEFGPRALGSRSIIADPRSEKMQKNLNLKVKFRESFRPFAPSILREELPNWFDINCDSPYMLLVADVKESIKKEMSESEKNLFGIDKLNIKRSKIPAVTHVDYSARVQTIHKNTNPRYYNLVKN
;
A
#
# COMPACT_ATOMS: atom_id res chain seq x y z
N MET A 1 -4.33 -20.47 -20.64
CA MET A 1 -3.14 -20.63 -19.76
C MET A 1 -3.61 -20.46 -18.33
N HIS A 2 -3.59 -21.54 -17.54
CA HIS A 2 -4.00 -21.49 -16.15
C HIS A 2 -2.87 -20.87 -15.33
N THR A 3 -3.06 -19.65 -14.85
CA THR A 3 -2.13 -19.00 -13.93
C THR A 3 -2.43 -19.52 -12.52
N ASN A 4 -1.54 -20.36 -11.99
CA ASN A 4 -1.65 -20.80 -10.60
C ASN A 4 -1.21 -19.65 -9.69
N ALA A 5 -2.06 -19.24 -8.77
CA ALA A 5 -1.69 -18.33 -7.72
C ALA A 5 -1.29 -19.13 -6.48
N PHE A 6 -0.15 -18.80 -5.89
CA PHE A 6 0.35 -19.45 -4.68
C PHE A 6 0.31 -18.45 -3.53
N VAL A 7 -0.35 -18.83 -2.43
CA VAL A 7 -0.20 -18.14 -1.15
C VAL A 7 0.69 -19.03 -0.29
N GLY A 8 1.93 -18.61 -0.08
CA GLY A 8 2.88 -19.40 0.72
C GLY A 8 3.85 -18.51 1.49
N PHE A 9 4.14 -18.94 2.72
CA PHE A 9 5.30 -18.50 3.47
C PHE A 9 6.46 -19.43 3.11
N ALA A 10 7.43 -18.93 2.34
CA ALA A 10 8.65 -19.67 2.07
C ALA A 10 9.66 -19.41 3.19
N ILE A 11 9.72 -20.29 4.17
CA ILE A 11 10.91 -20.47 5.00
C ILE A 11 11.18 -21.96 5.06
N SER A 12 12.29 -22.39 4.44
CA SER A 12 12.82 -23.74 4.38
C SER A 12 12.14 -24.72 3.39
N THR A 13 12.72 -25.88 3.25
CA THR A 13 12.57 -26.94 2.25
C THR A 13 11.14 -27.48 2.05
N PHE A 14 10.13 -27.03 2.81
CA PHE A 14 8.74 -27.47 2.74
C PHE A 14 7.79 -26.28 2.76
N ALA A 15 7.53 -25.67 1.59
CA ALA A 15 6.49 -24.66 1.47
C ALA A 15 5.10 -25.32 1.58
N ILE A 16 4.30 -24.86 2.53
CA ILE A 16 2.87 -25.18 2.59
C ILE A 16 2.16 -24.23 1.62
N TYR A 17 1.45 -24.78 0.64
CA TYR A 17 0.70 -23.98 -0.33
C TYR A 17 -0.70 -24.54 -0.54
N GLU A 18 -1.64 -23.64 -0.90
CA GLU A 18 -2.99 -23.98 -1.33
C GLU A 18 -3.22 -23.42 -2.72
N LYS A 19 -3.84 -24.21 -3.61
CA LYS A 19 -4.26 -23.76 -4.94
C LYS A 19 -5.67 -23.19 -4.85
N LEU A 20 -5.84 -21.90 -5.07
CA LEU A 20 -7.11 -21.20 -5.02
C LEU A 20 -7.59 -20.82 -6.43
N SER A 21 -8.91 -20.70 -6.59
CA SER A 21 -9.49 -19.98 -7.74
C SER A 21 -9.12 -18.50 -7.64
N GLU A 22 -9.13 -17.79 -8.78
CA GLU A 22 -8.84 -16.35 -8.83
C GLU A 22 -9.72 -15.55 -7.85
N GLU A 23 -11.03 -15.82 -7.86
CA GLU A 23 -11.99 -15.14 -6.99
C GLU A 23 -11.71 -15.40 -5.51
N LYS A 24 -11.49 -16.66 -5.12
CA LYS A 24 -11.17 -17.03 -3.75
C LYS A 24 -9.84 -16.41 -3.30
N LEU A 25 -8.83 -16.38 -4.18
CA LEU A 25 -7.54 -15.75 -3.90
C LEU A 25 -7.71 -14.26 -3.56
N LEU A 26 -8.41 -13.51 -4.41
CA LEU A 26 -8.60 -12.07 -4.23
C LEU A 26 -9.38 -11.77 -2.94
N LYS A 27 -10.42 -12.56 -2.65
CA LYS A 27 -11.20 -12.41 -1.43
C LYS A 27 -10.37 -12.69 -0.18
N VAL A 28 -9.67 -13.82 -0.13
CA VAL A 28 -8.80 -14.18 1.01
C VAL A 28 -7.69 -13.12 1.19
N ALA A 29 -7.09 -12.66 0.10
CA ALA A 29 -6.05 -11.64 0.17
C ALA A 29 -6.59 -10.32 0.74
N ALA A 30 -7.75 -9.84 0.29
CA ALA A 30 -8.39 -8.64 0.82
C ALA A 30 -8.78 -8.79 2.31
N GLU A 31 -9.34 -9.93 2.69
CA GLU A 31 -9.68 -10.23 4.09
C GLU A 31 -8.44 -10.25 5.00
N GLU A 32 -7.33 -10.81 4.57
CA GLU A 32 -6.11 -10.85 5.37
C GLU A 32 -5.44 -9.47 5.47
N LEU A 33 -5.48 -8.67 4.41
CA LEU A 33 -5.03 -7.27 4.44
C LEU A 33 -5.87 -6.42 5.40
N SER A 34 -7.20 -6.59 5.40
CA SER A 34 -8.10 -5.86 6.31
C SER A 34 -7.90 -6.20 7.79
N LYS A 35 -7.30 -7.36 8.09
CA LYS A 35 -6.85 -7.77 9.44
C LYS A 35 -5.46 -7.23 9.81
N GLU A 36 -5.00 -6.18 9.12
CA GLU A 36 -3.68 -5.56 9.33
C GLU A 36 -2.48 -6.50 9.05
N LYS A 37 -2.68 -7.55 8.26
CA LYS A 37 -1.58 -8.40 7.82
C LYS A 37 -0.85 -7.80 6.62
N THR A 38 0.38 -8.23 6.44
CA THR A 38 1.24 -7.87 5.31
C THR A 38 1.34 -9.04 4.36
N MET A 39 1.28 -8.79 3.07
CA MET A 39 1.32 -9.83 2.06
C MET A 39 2.40 -9.56 1.00
N GLY A 40 3.17 -10.60 0.63
CA GLY A 40 3.96 -10.61 -0.59
C GLY A 40 3.07 -10.93 -1.79
N TRP A 41 2.95 -9.99 -2.73
CA TRP A 41 2.15 -10.14 -3.94
C TRP A 41 3.04 -10.40 -5.15
N PHE A 42 2.77 -11.49 -5.85
CA PHE A 42 3.56 -11.94 -7.00
C PHE A 42 2.65 -12.35 -8.15
N GLN A 43 2.69 -11.64 -9.27
CA GLN A 43 1.88 -11.92 -10.45
C GLN A 43 2.60 -11.55 -11.75
N GLY A 44 2.28 -12.26 -12.83
CA GLY A 44 2.72 -11.92 -14.21
C GLY A 44 4.23 -11.69 -14.34
N ARG A 45 4.61 -10.80 -15.24
CA ARG A 45 6.00 -10.37 -15.44
C ARG A 45 6.41 -9.33 -14.41
N MET A 46 7.67 -9.34 -14.03
CA MET A 46 8.27 -8.33 -13.16
C MET A 46 8.28 -6.96 -13.85
N GLU A 47 8.12 -5.91 -13.07
CA GLU A 47 8.29 -4.54 -13.54
C GLU A 47 9.72 -4.30 -14.01
N PHE A 48 9.87 -3.54 -15.10
CA PHE A 48 11.15 -3.02 -15.53
C PHE A 48 11.38 -1.64 -14.93
N GLY A 49 12.22 -1.56 -13.89
CA GLY A 49 12.51 -0.31 -13.21
C GLY A 49 12.73 -0.45 -11.70
N PRO A 50 12.96 0.67 -11.00
CA PRO A 50 13.37 0.66 -9.58
C PRO A 50 12.18 0.49 -8.61
N ARG A 51 10.93 0.44 -9.10
CA ARG A 51 9.73 0.40 -8.25
C ARG A 51 8.90 -0.84 -8.52
N ALA A 52 8.43 -1.46 -7.42
CA ALA A 52 7.36 -2.44 -7.48
C ALA A 52 6.02 -1.71 -7.71
N LEU A 53 5.22 -2.18 -8.67
CA LEU A 53 3.98 -1.55 -9.12
C LEU A 53 2.80 -2.54 -9.14
N GLY A 54 2.84 -3.58 -8.30
CA GLY A 54 1.78 -4.57 -8.20
C GLY A 54 2.09 -5.93 -8.83
N SER A 55 3.32 -6.18 -9.33
CA SER A 55 3.73 -7.50 -9.81
C SER A 55 4.70 -8.21 -8.88
N ARG A 56 5.52 -7.47 -8.16
CA ARG A 56 6.48 -7.95 -7.14
C ARG A 56 6.43 -7.01 -5.95
N SER A 57 5.29 -6.96 -5.26
CA SER A 57 5.01 -5.95 -4.25
C SER A 57 4.82 -6.58 -2.87
N ILE A 58 5.22 -5.85 -1.84
CA ILE A 58 4.74 -6.07 -0.49
C ILE A 58 3.56 -5.12 -0.32
N ILE A 59 2.38 -5.66 -0.04
CA ILE A 59 1.14 -4.90 0.12
C ILE A 59 0.61 -5.00 1.55
N ALA A 60 -0.03 -3.94 2.00
CA ALA A 60 -0.62 -3.84 3.33
C ALA A 60 -1.71 -2.77 3.35
N ASP A 61 -2.57 -2.79 4.37
CA ASP A 61 -3.60 -1.77 4.56
C ASP A 61 -2.98 -0.43 5.03
N PRO A 62 -3.12 0.66 4.27
CA PRO A 62 -2.55 1.96 4.63
C PRO A 62 -3.28 2.65 5.79
N ARG A 63 -4.47 2.18 6.18
CA ARG A 63 -5.27 2.71 7.29
C ARG A 63 -4.72 2.31 8.65
N SER A 64 -3.97 1.20 8.70
CA SER A 64 -3.37 0.72 9.95
C SER A 64 -2.30 1.67 10.47
N GLU A 65 -2.51 2.14 11.69
CA GLU A 65 -1.60 3.08 12.36
C GLU A 65 -0.23 2.48 12.70
N LYS A 66 -0.15 1.15 12.80
CA LYS A 66 1.08 0.41 13.15
C LYS A 66 1.82 -0.09 11.92
N MET A 67 1.18 -0.07 10.74
CA MET A 67 1.69 -0.73 9.54
C MET A 67 3.01 -0.15 9.07
N GLN A 68 3.14 1.18 9.04
CA GLN A 68 4.36 1.86 8.65
C GLN A 68 5.57 1.39 9.48
N LYS A 69 5.43 1.40 10.81
CA LYS A 69 6.48 0.96 11.74
C LYS A 69 6.79 -0.53 11.56
N ASN A 70 5.75 -1.36 11.51
CA ASN A 70 5.91 -2.82 11.41
C ASN A 70 6.64 -3.23 10.12
N LEU A 71 6.23 -2.69 8.97
CA LEU A 71 6.87 -3.00 7.70
C LEU A 71 8.32 -2.50 7.62
N ASN A 72 8.57 -1.29 8.13
CA ASN A 72 9.92 -0.75 8.10
C ASN A 72 10.88 -1.55 8.98
N LEU A 73 10.48 -1.90 10.20
CA LEU A 73 11.36 -2.59 11.15
C LEU A 73 11.48 -4.09 10.86
N LYS A 74 10.36 -4.77 10.51
CA LYS A 74 10.34 -6.24 10.41
C LYS A 74 10.62 -6.77 9.00
N VAL A 75 10.38 -5.97 7.97
CA VAL A 75 10.47 -6.40 6.57
C VAL A 75 11.53 -5.65 5.79
N LYS A 76 11.58 -4.32 5.95
CA LYS A 76 12.53 -3.47 5.20
C LYS A 76 13.84 -3.20 5.97
N PHE A 77 13.88 -3.48 7.26
CA PHE A 77 15.06 -3.25 8.13
C PHE A 77 15.62 -1.83 7.99
N ARG A 78 14.74 -0.83 8.12
CA ARG A 78 15.06 0.59 7.97
C ARG A 78 14.31 1.44 8.98
N GLU A 79 14.50 2.76 8.94
CA GLU A 79 13.90 3.72 9.87
C GLU A 79 12.36 3.61 9.88
N SER A 80 11.78 3.58 11.08
CA SER A 80 10.35 3.30 11.30
C SER A 80 9.40 4.31 10.66
N PHE A 81 9.86 5.54 10.44
CA PHE A 81 9.06 6.67 9.97
C PHE A 81 8.98 6.84 8.46
N ARG A 82 9.73 6.04 7.66
CA ARG A 82 9.65 6.15 6.20
C ARG A 82 8.27 5.79 5.69
N PRO A 83 7.57 6.68 4.94
CA PRO A 83 6.27 6.37 4.40
C PRO A 83 6.37 5.39 3.24
N PHE A 84 5.26 4.65 3.03
CA PHE A 84 5.07 3.83 1.85
C PHE A 84 4.28 4.61 0.79
N ALA A 85 4.15 4.06 -0.39
CA ALA A 85 3.41 4.67 -1.49
C ALA A 85 2.03 4.02 -1.60
N PRO A 86 0.94 4.81 -1.68
CA PRO A 86 -0.39 4.28 -1.91
C PRO A 86 -0.57 3.80 -3.35
N SER A 87 -1.24 2.66 -3.50
CA SER A 87 -1.85 2.23 -4.75
C SER A 87 -3.35 2.46 -4.66
N ILE A 88 -3.93 3.17 -5.62
CA ILE A 88 -5.33 3.57 -5.61
C ILE A 88 -6.00 3.30 -6.97
N LEU A 89 -7.26 2.91 -6.96
CA LEU A 89 -8.06 2.81 -8.18
C LEU A 89 -8.16 4.19 -8.84
N ARG A 90 -8.01 4.26 -10.16
CA ARG A 90 -8.01 5.54 -10.89
C ARG A 90 -9.28 6.36 -10.63
N GLU A 91 -10.43 5.70 -10.58
CA GLU A 91 -11.71 6.32 -10.32
C GLU A 91 -11.86 6.90 -8.91
N GLU A 92 -11.14 6.34 -7.93
CA GLU A 92 -11.15 6.81 -6.54
C GLU A 92 -10.13 7.94 -6.28
N LEU A 93 -9.21 8.18 -7.20
CA LEU A 93 -8.13 9.14 -7.03
C LEU A 93 -8.61 10.53 -6.56
N PRO A 94 -9.67 11.14 -7.16
CA PRO A 94 -10.14 12.47 -6.77
C PRO A 94 -10.73 12.54 -5.35
N ASN A 95 -11.11 11.40 -4.77
CA ASN A 95 -11.69 11.32 -3.42
C ASN A 95 -10.61 11.36 -2.33
N TRP A 96 -9.36 11.02 -2.68
CA TRP A 96 -8.27 10.85 -1.73
C TRP A 96 -7.13 11.83 -1.91
N PHE A 97 -6.85 12.24 -3.16
CA PHE A 97 -5.68 13.05 -3.50
C PHE A 97 -6.03 14.24 -4.40
N ASP A 98 -5.26 15.31 -4.26
CA ASP A 98 -5.44 16.53 -5.06
C ASP A 98 -4.58 16.48 -6.33
N ILE A 99 -4.93 15.53 -7.20
CA ILE A 99 -4.29 15.32 -8.49
C ILE A 99 -5.33 14.83 -9.50
N ASN A 100 -5.26 15.32 -10.73
CA ASN A 100 -6.21 14.99 -11.78
C ASN A 100 -5.57 14.32 -13.02
N CYS A 101 -4.45 13.66 -12.85
CA CYS A 101 -3.79 12.93 -13.93
C CYS A 101 -3.39 11.52 -13.46
N ASP A 102 -3.07 10.65 -14.42
CA ASP A 102 -2.63 9.30 -14.16
C ASP A 102 -1.19 9.28 -13.62
N SER A 103 -0.94 8.41 -12.66
CA SER A 103 0.40 8.15 -12.11
C SER A 103 0.67 6.63 -12.00
N PRO A 104 0.65 5.87 -13.10
CA PRO A 104 0.75 4.42 -13.05
C PRO A 104 2.14 3.93 -12.61
N TYR A 105 3.16 4.77 -12.74
CA TYR A 105 4.55 4.43 -12.44
C TYR A 105 5.05 4.98 -11.09
N MET A 106 4.14 5.49 -10.24
CA MET A 106 4.50 6.01 -8.91
C MET A 106 5.59 7.11 -8.98
N LEU A 107 5.46 8.02 -9.94
CA LEU A 107 6.41 9.12 -10.15
C LEU A 107 5.93 10.46 -9.57
N LEU A 108 4.60 10.63 -9.47
CA LEU A 108 4.00 11.89 -9.06
C LEU A 108 3.69 11.88 -7.56
N VAL A 109 3.89 13.03 -6.95
CA VAL A 109 3.49 13.33 -5.57
C VAL A 109 2.24 14.21 -5.63
N ALA A 110 1.29 13.92 -4.74
CA ALA A 110 0.03 14.66 -4.64
C ALA A 110 -0.34 14.89 -3.17
N ASP A 111 -1.00 15.99 -2.88
CA ASP A 111 -1.53 16.27 -1.56
C ASP A 111 -2.73 15.38 -1.25
N VAL A 112 -2.82 14.94 -0.01
CA VAL A 112 -3.98 14.24 0.51
C VAL A 112 -5.13 15.24 0.64
N LYS A 113 -6.34 14.85 0.20
CA LYS A 113 -7.55 15.69 0.31
C LYS A 113 -7.80 16.14 1.74
N GLU A 114 -8.30 17.37 1.91
CA GLU A 114 -8.57 17.95 3.23
C GLU A 114 -9.52 17.08 4.07
N SER A 115 -10.53 16.47 3.45
CA SER A 115 -11.49 15.54 4.09
C SER A 115 -10.84 14.26 4.66
N ILE A 116 -9.62 13.94 4.23
CA ILE A 116 -8.85 12.76 4.64
C ILE A 116 -7.83 13.12 5.71
N LYS A 117 -7.41 14.39 5.81
CA LYS A 117 -6.46 14.86 6.81
C LYS A 117 -7.03 14.74 8.22
N LYS A 118 -6.16 14.57 9.17
CA LYS A 118 -6.44 14.71 10.61
C LYS A 118 -5.77 15.98 11.10
N GLU A 119 -6.53 16.81 11.79
CA GLU A 119 -5.96 17.99 12.44
C GLU A 119 -5.04 17.58 13.56
N MET A 120 -3.87 18.22 13.64
CA MET A 120 -2.96 18.07 14.76
C MET A 120 -3.47 18.88 15.94
N SER A 121 -3.48 18.29 17.12
CA SER A 121 -3.69 19.01 18.38
C SER A 121 -2.58 20.04 18.64
N GLU A 122 -2.82 21.03 19.47
CA GLU A 122 -1.80 22.03 19.82
C GLU A 122 -0.55 21.39 20.45
N SER A 123 -0.72 20.32 21.22
CA SER A 123 0.39 19.55 21.77
C SER A 123 1.24 18.86 20.69
N GLU A 124 0.60 18.32 19.64
CA GLU A 124 1.29 17.66 18.52
C GLU A 124 2.00 18.65 17.60
N LYS A 125 1.46 19.87 17.43
CA LYS A 125 2.11 20.94 16.65
C LYS A 125 3.45 21.35 17.26
N ASN A 126 3.55 21.31 18.59
CA ASN A 126 4.73 21.68 19.35
C ASN A 126 5.78 20.56 19.46
N LEU A 127 5.49 19.34 18.99
CA LEU A 127 6.47 18.26 18.95
C LEU A 127 7.61 18.56 17.97
N PHE A 128 8.79 18.08 18.30
CA PHE A 128 10.00 18.26 17.49
C PHE A 128 10.66 16.92 17.14
N GLY A 129 11.44 16.89 16.05
CA GLY A 129 12.23 15.73 15.66
C GLY A 129 11.40 14.48 15.38
N ILE A 130 11.84 13.33 15.91
CA ILE A 130 11.27 12.00 15.64
C ILE A 130 9.84 11.88 16.16
N ASP A 131 9.50 12.53 17.26
CA ASP A 131 8.14 12.48 17.83
C ASP A 131 7.13 13.11 16.86
N LYS A 132 7.51 14.21 16.20
CA LYS A 132 6.69 14.83 15.16
C LYS A 132 6.52 13.94 13.92
N LEU A 133 7.50 13.10 13.60
CA LEU A 133 7.41 12.15 12.47
C LEU A 133 6.38 11.03 12.71
N ASN A 134 6.13 10.67 13.96
CA ASN A 134 5.22 9.61 14.35
C ASN A 134 3.74 10.05 14.44
N ILE A 135 3.43 11.32 14.24
CA ILE A 135 2.06 11.85 14.26
C ILE A 135 1.27 11.28 13.07
N LYS A 136 0.03 10.89 13.35
CA LYS A 136 -0.90 10.35 12.35
C LYS A 136 -1.69 11.47 11.69
N ARG A 137 -1.29 11.87 10.51
CA ARG A 137 -1.76 13.07 9.79
C ARG A 137 -3.01 12.87 8.96
N SER A 138 -3.42 11.61 8.74
CA SER A 138 -4.54 11.33 7.85
C SER A 138 -5.24 10.02 8.21
N LYS A 139 -6.32 9.68 7.48
CA LYS A 139 -7.00 8.38 7.53
C LYS A 139 -6.16 7.24 6.93
N ILE A 140 -5.06 7.56 6.24
CA ILE A 140 -4.11 6.61 5.62
C ILE A 140 -2.67 6.90 6.10
N PRO A 141 -2.39 6.76 7.40
CA PRO A 141 -1.15 7.23 8.01
C PRO A 141 0.10 6.54 7.49
N ALA A 142 0.02 5.29 7.04
CA ALA A 142 1.18 4.53 6.56
C ALA A 142 1.77 5.06 5.24
N VAL A 143 1.02 5.89 4.51
CA VAL A 143 1.41 6.39 3.18
C VAL A 143 1.42 7.92 3.07
N THR A 144 1.06 8.63 4.15
CA THR A 144 1.04 10.09 4.19
C THR A 144 2.36 10.63 4.71
N HIS A 145 2.99 11.52 3.94
CA HIS A 145 4.22 12.21 4.31
C HIS A 145 3.99 13.29 5.37
N VAL A 146 5.08 13.86 5.89
CA VAL A 146 5.03 14.91 6.93
C VAL A 146 4.37 16.21 6.47
N ASP A 147 4.39 16.48 5.18
CA ASP A 147 3.80 17.63 4.50
C ASP A 147 2.39 17.36 3.96
N TYR A 148 1.76 16.26 4.39
CA TYR A 148 0.45 15.79 3.91
C TYR A 148 0.40 15.35 2.45
N SER A 149 1.55 15.12 1.82
CA SER A 149 1.63 14.56 0.48
C SER A 149 1.74 13.04 0.48
N ALA A 150 1.59 12.42 -0.68
CA ALA A 150 1.87 11.02 -0.93
C ALA A 150 2.35 10.80 -2.36
N ARG A 151 3.24 9.81 -2.58
CA ARG A 151 3.67 9.41 -3.91
C ARG A 151 2.74 8.34 -4.46
N VAL A 152 1.79 8.74 -5.30
CA VAL A 152 0.64 7.94 -5.68
C VAL A 152 0.93 7.03 -6.88
N GLN A 153 0.38 5.80 -6.82
CA GLN A 153 0.25 4.91 -7.96
C GLN A 153 -1.22 4.75 -8.33
N THR A 154 -1.60 5.14 -9.55
CA THR A 154 -2.94 4.85 -10.09
C THR A 154 -3.01 3.47 -10.72
N ILE A 155 -4.07 2.72 -10.43
CA ILE A 155 -4.32 1.39 -10.96
C ILE A 155 -5.52 1.45 -11.89
N HIS A 156 -5.34 0.90 -13.10
CA HIS A 156 -6.38 0.80 -14.11
C HIS A 156 -6.79 -0.66 -14.34
N LYS A 157 -8.09 -0.88 -14.51
CA LYS A 157 -8.64 -2.22 -14.75
C LYS A 157 -8.11 -2.87 -16.04
N ASN A 158 -7.88 -2.08 -17.09
CA ASN A 158 -7.42 -2.58 -18.39
C ASN A 158 -5.94 -2.95 -18.42
N THR A 159 -5.10 -2.31 -17.63
CA THR A 159 -3.64 -2.56 -17.60
C THR A 159 -3.22 -3.59 -16.57
N ASN A 160 -3.91 -3.65 -15.42
CA ASN A 160 -3.61 -4.61 -14.35
C ASN A 160 -4.89 -5.11 -13.67
N PRO A 161 -5.71 -5.93 -14.35
CA PRO A 161 -7.04 -6.33 -13.89
C PRO A 161 -7.02 -7.11 -12.57
N ARG A 162 -6.02 -7.96 -12.35
CA ARG A 162 -5.91 -8.75 -11.11
C ARG A 162 -5.61 -7.86 -9.90
N TYR A 163 -4.62 -6.98 -10.01
CA TYR A 163 -4.27 -6.06 -8.94
C TYR A 163 -5.38 -5.03 -8.69
N TYR A 164 -6.03 -4.56 -9.77
CA TYR A 164 -7.22 -3.72 -9.67
C TYR A 164 -8.33 -4.40 -8.85
N ASN A 165 -8.66 -5.65 -9.17
CA ASN A 165 -9.70 -6.39 -8.46
C ASN A 165 -9.33 -6.67 -6.99
N LEU A 166 -8.03 -6.88 -6.69
CA LEU A 166 -7.58 -7.03 -5.31
C LEU A 166 -7.83 -5.74 -4.49
N VAL A 167 -7.48 -4.59 -5.05
CA VAL A 167 -7.63 -3.30 -4.35
C VAL A 167 -9.10 -2.88 -4.26
N LYS A 168 -9.95 -3.37 -5.16
CA LYS A 168 -11.39 -3.09 -5.18
C LYS A 168 -12.16 -3.88 -4.13
N ASN A 169 -11.71 -5.08 -3.75
CA ASN A 169 -12.35 -5.93 -2.73
C ASN A 169 -12.07 -5.41 -1.32
#